data_5f947926ba74dd578d4afe654c64f49a
#
_entry.id   5f947926ba74dd578d4afe654c64f49a
#
_cell.length_a   1.000
_cell.length_b   1.000
_cell.length_c   1.000
_cell.angle_alpha   90.00
_cell.angle_beta   90.00
_cell.angle_gamma   90.00
#
_symmetry.space_group_name_H-M   'P 1'
#
loop_
_entity.id
_entity.type
_entity.pdbx_description
1 polymer ?
#
loop_
_entity_poly.entity_id
_entity_poly.type
_entity_poly.pdbx_seq_one_letter_code
_entity_poly.pdbx_strand_id
1 'polypeptide(L)'
;MAGPECTLIRGRDDEFWLLLSGRQLPARDRRVLAAVAAQAAGLVRQRELTQEAGRAEAIARADELRRSLLSAVSHDLRTPLAGAKAAVSSLRSDDVGFSPEDTAELLATIEESVDQLTALVGNLLDSSRLAAGVVHPDLRRVYLEEVVQRALLGIPRAATGLAEGEPDRVRVDVGDAVVLADPGLLERVLVNLVDNALRHAGGLVVRVNAGPVGDRVLINVVDEGPGVPRDTGERMFEPFQRLGDQDNTSGVGLGLSVARGFVEAMGGTVTATDTPGGGLTMVVELASAQ
;
A
#
# COMPACT_ATOMS: atom_id res chain seq x y z
N MET A 1 -55.58 35.49 21.75
CA MET A 1 -54.21 35.09 22.17
C MET A 1 -53.25 35.75 21.21
N ALA A 2 -52.50 36.77 21.68
CA ALA A 2 -51.45 37.41 20.87
C ALA A 2 -50.35 36.40 20.64
N GLY A 3 -49.94 36.17 19.38
CA GLY A 3 -48.80 35.31 19.03
C GLY A 3 -47.49 35.87 19.61
N PRO A 4 -46.46 35.05 19.70
CA PRO A 4 -45.19 35.51 20.25
C PRO A 4 -44.63 36.67 19.39
N GLU A 5 -44.37 37.80 20.02
CA GLU A 5 -43.70 38.94 19.37
C GLU A 5 -42.30 38.49 18.96
N CYS A 6 -41.94 38.66 17.68
CA CYS A 6 -40.63 38.30 17.14
C CYS A 6 -39.83 39.56 16.79
N THR A 7 -38.58 39.62 17.20
CA THR A 7 -37.64 40.64 16.77
C THR A 7 -36.65 40.02 15.76
N LEU A 8 -36.67 40.55 14.53
CA LEU A 8 -35.73 40.15 13.47
C LEU A 8 -34.57 41.12 13.46
N ILE A 9 -33.36 40.62 13.60
CA ILE A 9 -32.11 41.36 13.51
C ILE A 9 -31.40 40.92 12.26
N ARG A 10 -31.19 41.84 11.34
CA ARG A 10 -30.50 41.65 10.06
C ARG A 10 -29.00 41.82 10.28
N GLY A 11 -28.20 40.84 9.79
CA GLY A 11 -26.75 40.95 9.71
C GLY A 11 -26.32 41.98 8.64
N ARG A 12 -25.07 42.38 8.62
CA ARG A 12 -24.56 43.44 7.78
C ARG A 12 -24.61 43.13 6.27
N ASP A 13 -24.57 41.85 5.91
CA ASP A 13 -24.47 41.37 4.53
C ASP A 13 -25.69 40.61 4.00
N ASP A 14 -26.87 40.78 4.60
CA ASP A 14 -28.16 40.14 4.22
C ASP A 14 -28.16 38.60 4.22
N GLU A 15 -27.08 37.94 4.54
CA GLU A 15 -26.96 36.48 4.52
C GLU A 15 -27.36 35.81 5.83
N PHE A 16 -27.38 36.56 6.94
CA PHE A 16 -27.74 36.04 8.27
C PHE A 16 -28.82 36.84 8.95
N TRP A 17 -29.81 36.14 9.48
CA TRP A 17 -30.91 36.67 10.20
C TRP A 17 -30.96 36.04 11.60
N LEU A 18 -30.96 36.88 12.65
CA LEU A 18 -31.20 36.41 13.99
C LEU A 18 -32.69 36.65 14.30
N LEU A 19 -33.42 35.55 14.49
CA LEU A 19 -34.82 35.61 14.90
C LEU A 19 -34.94 35.36 16.40
N LEU A 20 -35.42 36.36 17.12
CA LEU A 20 -35.65 36.26 18.55
C LEU A 20 -37.16 36.26 18.80
N SER A 21 -37.64 35.25 19.52
CA SER A 21 -39.02 35.19 19.96
C SER A 21 -39.16 35.66 21.42
N GLY A 22 -40.08 36.59 21.69
CA GLY A 22 -40.29 37.12 23.01
C GLY A 22 -40.64 38.62 22.98
N ARG A 23 -40.47 39.31 24.12
CA ARG A 23 -40.77 40.74 24.26
C ARG A 23 -39.90 41.59 23.30
N GLN A 24 -40.51 42.66 22.73
CA GLN A 24 -39.77 43.62 21.89
C GLN A 24 -38.55 44.22 22.62
N LEU A 25 -37.41 44.20 21.93
CA LEU A 25 -36.17 44.66 22.50
C LEU A 25 -35.97 46.19 22.33
N PRO A 26 -35.43 46.88 23.35
CA PRO A 26 -35.03 48.27 23.26
C PRO A 26 -34.01 48.50 22.15
N ALA A 27 -33.94 49.71 21.58
CA ALA A 27 -33.01 50.05 20.49
C ALA A 27 -31.53 49.83 20.84
N ARG A 28 -31.17 49.94 22.11
CA ARG A 28 -29.83 49.69 22.63
C ARG A 28 -29.47 48.18 22.51
N ASP A 29 -30.37 47.31 22.95
CA ASP A 29 -30.17 45.87 22.98
C ASP A 29 -30.14 45.29 21.55
N ARG A 30 -30.98 45.84 20.66
CA ARG A 30 -30.94 45.51 19.22
C ARG A 30 -29.57 45.79 18.57
N ARG A 31 -28.91 46.90 18.96
CA ARG A 31 -27.56 47.22 18.46
C ARG A 31 -26.50 46.24 18.94
N VAL A 32 -26.57 45.84 20.19
CA VAL A 32 -25.65 44.83 20.75
C VAL A 32 -25.85 43.48 20.07
N LEU A 33 -27.09 43.05 19.90
CA LEU A 33 -27.39 41.79 19.23
C LEU A 33 -27.02 41.81 17.75
N ALA A 34 -27.17 42.94 17.05
CA ALA A 34 -26.68 43.06 15.67
C ALA A 34 -25.14 42.91 15.57
N ALA A 35 -24.40 43.43 16.54
CA ALA A 35 -22.94 43.23 16.58
C ALA A 35 -22.56 41.76 16.84
N VAL A 36 -23.28 41.11 17.76
CA VAL A 36 -23.09 39.66 18.05
C VAL A 36 -23.45 38.82 16.83
N ALA A 37 -24.58 39.12 16.18
CA ALA A 37 -25.01 38.44 14.95
C ALA A 37 -23.96 38.58 13.82
N ALA A 38 -23.43 39.79 13.63
CA ALA A 38 -22.35 40.01 12.64
C ALA A 38 -21.08 39.22 12.95
N GLN A 39 -20.71 39.13 14.25
CA GLN A 39 -19.56 38.36 14.67
C GLN A 39 -19.80 36.84 14.50
N ALA A 40 -20.99 36.36 14.84
CA ALA A 40 -21.36 34.96 14.62
C ALA A 40 -21.37 34.59 13.11
N ALA A 41 -21.92 35.45 12.27
CA ALA A 41 -21.88 35.30 10.82
C ALA A 41 -20.45 35.20 10.29
N GLY A 42 -19.54 36.05 10.79
CA GLY A 42 -18.11 35.99 10.44
C GLY A 42 -17.47 34.65 10.79
N LEU A 43 -17.78 34.11 11.98
CA LEU A 43 -17.25 32.81 12.41
C LEU A 43 -17.80 31.64 11.58
N VAL A 44 -19.09 31.67 11.22
CA VAL A 44 -19.70 30.67 10.36
C VAL A 44 -19.04 30.68 8.97
N ARG A 45 -18.92 31.86 8.37
CA ARG A 45 -18.27 32.03 7.06
C ARG A 45 -16.81 31.60 7.07
N GLN A 46 -16.07 31.95 8.15
CA GLN A 46 -14.70 31.45 8.31
C GLN A 46 -14.63 29.93 8.37
N ARG A 47 -15.56 29.31 9.08
CA ARG A 47 -15.65 27.84 9.16
C ARG A 47 -15.98 27.19 7.80
N GLU A 48 -16.92 27.77 7.04
CA GLU A 48 -17.26 27.30 5.70
C GLU A 48 -16.06 27.41 4.75
N LEU A 49 -15.38 28.56 4.71
CA LEU A 49 -14.18 28.76 3.91
C LEU A 49 -13.06 27.79 4.30
N THR A 50 -12.88 27.51 5.59
CA THR A 50 -11.88 26.54 6.05
C THR A 50 -12.24 25.12 5.60
N GLN A 51 -13.52 24.76 5.63
CA GLN A 51 -13.98 23.45 5.13
C GLN A 51 -13.85 23.33 3.61
N GLU A 52 -14.19 24.37 2.87
CA GLU A 52 -14.01 24.39 1.41
C GLU A 52 -12.54 24.31 1.02
N ALA A 53 -11.66 25.08 1.70
CA ALA A 53 -10.23 25.00 1.50
C ALA A 53 -9.68 23.60 1.79
N GLY A 54 -10.11 22.97 2.90
CA GLY A 54 -9.72 21.60 3.24
C GLY A 54 -10.19 20.57 2.22
N ARG A 55 -11.40 20.72 1.66
CA ARG A 55 -11.89 19.85 0.58
C ARG A 55 -11.10 20.06 -0.72
N ALA A 56 -10.85 21.31 -1.10
CA ALA A 56 -10.06 21.63 -2.29
C ALA A 56 -8.63 21.08 -2.17
N GLU A 57 -8.01 21.20 -1.01
CA GLU A 57 -6.69 20.66 -0.75
C GLU A 57 -6.65 19.12 -0.80
N ALA A 58 -7.66 18.45 -0.26
CA ALA A 58 -7.79 16.99 -0.34
C ALA A 58 -7.95 16.51 -1.79
N ILE A 59 -8.76 17.21 -2.61
CA ILE A 59 -8.92 16.91 -4.04
C ILE A 59 -7.61 17.14 -4.78
N ALA A 60 -6.91 18.26 -4.52
CA ALA A 60 -5.64 18.56 -5.17
C ALA A 60 -4.57 17.52 -4.84
N ARG A 61 -4.46 17.10 -3.57
CA ARG A 61 -3.54 16.03 -3.15
C ARG A 61 -3.88 14.69 -3.82
N ALA A 62 -5.16 14.35 -3.93
CA ALA A 62 -5.60 13.13 -4.61
C ALA A 62 -5.26 13.17 -6.11
N ASP A 63 -5.41 14.31 -6.77
CA ASP A 63 -5.08 14.47 -8.19
C ASP A 63 -3.56 14.45 -8.45
N GLU A 64 -2.78 15.09 -7.58
CA GLU A 64 -1.31 15.04 -7.63
C GLU A 64 -0.79 13.62 -7.40
N LEU A 65 -1.33 12.92 -6.41
CA LEU A 65 -1.06 11.50 -6.18
C LEU A 65 -1.38 10.69 -7.44
N ARG A 66 -2.57 10.85 -8.01
CA ARG A 66 -2.99 10.15 -9.22
C ARG A 66 -2.05 10.40 -10.41
N ARG A 67 -1.58 11.63 -10.62
CA ARG A 67 -0.61 11.95 -11.69
C ARG A 67 0.74 11.31 -11.44
N SER A 68 1.24 11.39 -10.21
CA SER A 68 2.48 10.73 -9.81
C SER A 68 2.40 9.21 -10.04
N LEU A 69 1.26 8.59 -9.68
CA LEU A 69 0.96 7.19 -9.91
C LEU A 69 1.07 6.80 -11.38
N LEU A 70 0.37 7.52 -12.26
CA LEU A 70 0.36 7.24 -13.69
C LEU A 70 1.76 7.38 -14.30
N SER A 71 2.57 8.32 -13.80
CA SER A 71 3.95 8.51 -14.24
C SER A 71 4.85 7.36 -13.80
N ALA A 72 4.79 6.96 -12.52
CA ALA A 72 5.59 5.87 -11.96
C ALA A 72 5.24 4.52 -12.63
N VAL A 73 3.94 4.20 -12.73
CA VAL A 73 3.46 2.99 -13.42
C VAL A 73 3.91 2.96 -14.88
N SER A 74 3.79 4.10 -15.59
CA SER A 74 4.20 4.18 -17.00
C SER A 74 5.70 3.95 -17.19
N HIS A 75 6.53 4.45 -16.27
CA HIS A 75 7.97 4.24 -16.28
C HIS A 75 8.30 2.76 -16.03
N ASP A 76 7.73 2.16 -15.00
CA ASP A 76 8.05 0.81 -14.55
C ASP A 76 7.46 -0.29 -15.47
N LEU A 77 6.42 0.03 -16.24
CA LEU A 77 5.96 -0.84 -17.33
C LEU A 77 6.87 -0.73 -18.56
N ARG A 78 7.47 0.43 -18.83
CA ARG A 78 8.30 0.64 -20.02
C ARG A 78 9.61 -0.13 -19.96
N THR A 79 10.22 -0.24 -18.79
CA THR A 79 11.52 -0.90 -18.60
C THR A 79 11.49 -2.38 -19.00
N PRO A 80 10.64 -3.25 -18.40
CA PRO A 80 10.56 -4.65 -18.79
C PRO A 80 10.06 -4.82 -20.24
N LEU A 81 9.13 -3.96 -20.69
CA LEU A 81 8.67 -4.00 -22.08
C LEU A 81 9.79 -3.71 -23.07
N ALA A 82 10.68 -2.77 -22.76
CA ALA A 82 11.83 -2.46 -23.59
C ALA A 82 12.85 -3.61 -23.57
N GLY A 83 13.09 -4.25 -22.42
CA GLY A 83 13.94 -5.43 -22.28
C GLY A 83 13.45 -6.60 -23.13
N ALA A 84 12.17 -6.98 -22.97
CA ALA A 84 11.56 -8.04 -23.77
C ALA A 84 11.62 -7.73 -25.27
N LYS A 85 11.32 -6.47 -25.65
CA LYS A 85 11.38 -6.06 -27.05
C LYS A 85 12.79 -6.13 -27.63
N ALA A 86 13.80 -5.71 -26.87
CA ALA A 86 15.21 -5.78 -27.28
C ALA A 86 15.64 -7.24 -27.49
N ALA A 87 15.33 -8.13 -26.54
CA ALA A 87 15.64 -9.55 -26.65
C ALA A 87 14.96 -10.22 -27.87
N VAL A 88 13.67 -9.94 -28.09
CA VAL A 88 12.95 -10.41 -29.29
C VAL A 88 13.57 -9.85 -30.57
N SER A 89 13.97 -8.57 -30.57
CA SER A 89 14.57 -7.95 -31.75
C SER A 89 15.93 -8.58 -32.07
N SER A 90 16.73 -8.90 -31.02
CA SER A 90 17.99 -9.61 -31.18
C SER A 90 17.79 -11.01 -31.77
N LEU A 91 16.85 -11.79 -31.21
CA LEU A 91 16.52 -13.14 -31.71
C LEU A 91 16.01 -13.16 -33.17
N ARG A 92 15.45 -12.06 -33.65
CA ARG A 92 14.95 -11.91 -35.02
C ARG A 92 15.96 -11.31 -35.99
N SER A 93 17.13 -10.91 -35.52
CA SER A 93 18.18 -10.36 -36.36
C SER A 93 18.87 -11.49 -37.12
N ASP A 94 18.91 -11.40 -38.44
CA ASP A 94 19.64 -12.34 -39.29
C ASP A 94 21.16 -12.03 -39.34
N ASP A 95 21.56 -10.91 -38.77
CA ASP A 95 22.97 -10.42 -38.83
C ASP A 95 23.89 -11.12 -37.81
N VAL A 96 23.31 -11.76 -36.77
CA VAL A 96 24.03 -12.38 -35.67
C VAL A 96 23.55 -13.81 -35.45
N GLY A 97 24.41 -14.78 -35.63
CA GLY A 97 24.16 -16.16 -35.23
C GLY A 97 24.36 -16.31 -33.71
N PHE A 98 23.30 -16.50 -32.97
CA PHE A 98 23.38 -16.76 -31.52
C PHE A 98 23.71 -18.22 -31.25
N SER A 99 24.50 -18.47 -30.20
CA SER A 99 24.68 -19.82 -29.68
C SER A 99 23.38 -20.30 -29.01
N PRO A 100 23.21 -21.62 -28.78
CA PRO A 100 22.09 -22.13 -28.00
C PRO A 100 22.00 -21.50 -26.60
N GLU A 101 23.14 -21.20 -25.97
CA GLU A 101 23.28 -20.58 -24.68
C GLU A 101 22.82 -19.12 -24.72
N ASP A 102 23.28 -18.33 -25.70
CA ASP A 102 22.82 -16.92 -25.88
C ASP A 102 21.32 -16.86 -26.18
N THR A 103 20.80 -17.81 -26.95
CA THR A 103 19.36 -17.92 -27.25
C THR A 103 18.57 -18.19 -25.98
N ALA A 104 19.05 -19.10 -25.12
CA ALA A 104 18.40 -19.41 -23.86
C ALA A 104 18.40 -18.19 -22.91
N GLU A 105 19.51 -17.43 -22.85
CA GLU A 105 19.60 -16.20 -22.04
C GLU A 105 18.63 -15.11 -22.51
N LEU A 106 18.50 -14.91 -23.85
CA LEU A 106 17.54 -13.97 -24.41
C LEU A 106 16.08 -14.38 -24.14
N LEU A 107 15.77 -15.68 -24.21
CA LEU A 107 14.46 -16.21 -23.86
C LEU A 107 14.16 -16.02 -22.37
N ALA A 108 15.12 -16.30 -21.49
CA ALA A 108 14.99 -16.05 -20.05
C ALA A 108 14.74 -14.56 -19.74
N THR A 109 15.41 -13.66 -20.46
CA THR A 109 15.17 -12.19 -20.34
C THR A 109 13.74 -11.80 -20.72
N ILE A 110 13.17 -12.46 -21.76
CA ILE A 110 11.78 -12.22 -22.16
C ILE A 110 10.83 -12.72 -21.07
N GLU A 111 11.04 -13.95 -20.59
CA GLU A 111 10.21 -14.57 -19.54
C GLU A 111 10.21 -13.71 -18.27
N GLU A 112 11.40 -13.32 -17.78
CA GLU A 112 11.53 -12.43 -16.62
C GLU A 112 10.81 -11.10 -16.81
N SER A 113 10.91 -10.50 -18.00
CA SER A 113 10.23 -9.24 -18.33
C SER A 113 8.71 -9.39 -18.31
N VAL A 114 8.19 -10.51 -18.81
CA VAL A 114 6.74 -10.81 -18.81
C VAL A 114 6.25 -11.06 -17.38
N ASP A 115 7.00 -11.77 -16.56
CA ASP A 115 6.67 -12.04 -15.17
C ASP A 115 6.63 -10.74 -14.35
N GLN A 116 7.62 -9.85 -14.56
CA GLN A 116 7.63 -8.51 -13.95
C GLN A 116 6.38 -7.70 -14.34
N LEU A 117 6.02 -7.67 -15.62
CA LEU A 117 4.80 -6.98 -16.09
C LEU A 117 3.54 -7.57 -15.45
N THR A 118 3.45 -8.89 -15.34
CA THR A 118 2.32 -9.59 -14.73
C THR A 118 2.17 -9.24 -13.26
N ALA A 119 3.28 -9.23 -12.51
CA ALA A 119 3.31 -8.82 -11.10
C ALA A 119 2.90 -7.36 -10.92
N LEU A 120 3.39 -6.44 -11.77
CA LEU A 120 3.03 -5.02 -11.74
C LEU A 120 1.53 -4.79 -11.97
N VAL A 121 0.96 -5.42 -13.01
CA VAL A 121 -0.48 -5.34 -13.30
C VAL A 121 -1.30 -5.93 -12.15
N GLY A 122 -0.88 -7.08 -11.61
CA GLY A 122 -1.51 -7.70 -10.45
C GLY A 122 -1.57 -6.76 -9.25
N ASN A 123 -0.45 -6.17 -8.87
CA ASN A 123 -0.36 -5.24 -7.74
C ASN A 123 -1.21 -3.97 -7.96
N LEU A 124 -1.29 -3.47 -9.20
CA LEU A 124 -2.12 -2.31 -9.54
C LEU A 124 -3.62 -2.62 -9.38
N LEU A 125 -4.07 -3.79 -9.86
CA LEU A 125 -5.45 -4.25 -9.71
C LEU A 125 -5.81 -4.47 -8.24
N ASP A 126 -4.93 -5.07 -7.46
CA ASP A 126 -5.13 -5.29 -6.04
C ASP A 126 -5.18 -3.99 -5.25
N SER A 127 -4.27 -3.05 -5.53
CA SER A 127 -4.31 -1.69 -4.95
C SER A 127 -5.62 -0.97 -5.29
N SER A 128 -6.11 -1.11 -6.53
CA SER A 128 -7.39 -0.55 -6.96
C SER A 128 -8.58 -1.15 -6.21
N ARG A 129 -8.59 -2.49 -5.99
CA ARG A 129 -9.64 -3.19 -5.23
C ARG A 129 -9.65 -2.78 -3.76
N LEU A 130 -8.47 -2.66 -3.16
CA LEU A 130 -8.32 -2.17 -1.77
C LEU A 130 -8.84 -0.74 -1.63
N ALA A 131 -8.44 0.17 -2.53
CA ALA A 131 -8.89 1.56 -2.52
C ALA A 131 -10.41 1.70 -2.72
N ALA A 132 -11.03 0.80 -3.49
CA ALA A 132 -12.49 0.76 -3.69
C ALA A 132 -13.24 0.10 -2.51
N GLY A 133 -12.55 -0.49 -1.52
CA GLY A 133 -13.16 -1.18 -0.38
C GLY A 133 -13.95 -2.44 -0.77
N VAL A 134 -13.64 -3.05 -1.92
CA VAL A 134 -14.36 -4.23 -2.44
C VAL A 134 -13.68 -5.56 -2.10
N VAL A 135 -12.62 -5.52 -1.30
CA VAL A 135 -11.94 -6.74 -0.83
C VAL A 135 -12.75 -7.34 0.32
N HIS A 136 -13.31 -8.52 0.09
CA HIS A 136 -14.06 -9.27 1.10
C HIS A 136 -13.36 -10.62 1.30
N PRO A 137 -12.53 -10.79 2.34
CA PRO A 137 -11.79 -12.03 2.57
C PRO A 137 -12.72 -13.16 2.99
N ASP A 138 -12.50 -14.34 2.41
CA ASP A 138 -13.12 -15.60 2.85
C ASP A 138 -12.25 -16.24 3.94
N LEU A 139 -12.47 -15.80 5.19
CA LEU A 139 -11.67 -16.24 6.33
C LEU A 139 -11.96 -17.69 6.70
N ARG A 140 -10.93 -18.53 6.64
CA ARG A 140 -10.98 -19.95 7.01
C ARG A 140 -9.69 -20.39 7.68
N ARG A 141 -9.70 -21.59 8.25
CA ARG A 141 -8.50 -22.21 8.81
C ARG A 141 -7.51 -22.51 7.70
N VAL A 142 -6.30 -21.97 7.80
CA VAL A 142 -5.24 -22.10 6.81
C VAL A 142 -3.97 -22.57 7.48
N TYR A 143 -3.41 -23.68 6.99
CA TYR A 143 -2.09 -24.16 7.38
C TYR A 143 -1.03 -23.31 6.69
N LEU A 144 -0.15 -22.68 7.47
CA LEU A 144 0.85 -21.76 6.94
C LEU A 144 1.82 -22.46 5.99
N GLU A 145 2.23 -23.67 6.29
CA GLU A 145 3.12 -24.46 5.43
C GLU A 145 2.61 -24.54 4.00
N GLU A 146 1.31 -24.85 3.80
CA GLU A 146 0.72 -24.96 2.47
C GLU A 146 0.73 -23.63 1.69
N VAL A 147 0.46 -22.53 2.39
CA VAL A 147 0.40 -21.20 1.74
C VAL A 147 1.80 -20.67 1.44
N VAL A 148 2.75 -20.85 2.35
CA VAL A 148 4.16 -20.48 2.13
C VAL A 148 4.71 -21.23 0.92
N GLN A 149 4.47 -22.55 0.82
CA GLN A 149 4.93 -23.32 -0.33
C GLN A 149 4.34 -22.83 -1.65
N ARG A 150 3.03 -22.51 -1.67
CA ARG A 150 2.39 -21.92 -2.88
C ARG A 150 2.96 -20.54 -3.21
N ALA A 151 3.17 -19.70 -2.19
CA ALA A 151 3.77 -18.39 -2.39
C ALA A 151 5.17 -18.47 -3.02
N LEU A 152 6.00 -19.42 -2.56
CA LEU A 152 7.33 -19.64 -3.12
C LEU A 152 7.30 -20.13 -4.57
N LEU A 153 6.28 -20.90 -4.96
CA LEU A 153 6.10 -21.30 -6.36
C LEU A 153 5.71 -20.12 -7.28
N GLY A 154 5.12 -19.07 -6.72
CA GLY A 154 4.80 -17.84 -7.43
C GLY A 154 5.98 -16.85 -7.60
N ILE A 155 7.12 -17.14 -6.98
CA ILE A 155 8.34 -16.32 -7.10
C ILE A 155 9.28 -17.00 -8.11
N PRO A 156 9.93 -16.23 -9.03
CA PRO A 156 10.85 -16.80 -10.01
C PRO A 156 11.92 -17.67 -9.35
N ARG A 157 12.14 -18.87 -9.91
CA ARG A 157 13.07 -19.86 -9.34
C ARG A 157 14.51 -19.34 -9.20
N ALA A 158 14.96 -18.52 -10.14
CA ALA A 158 16.25 -17.84 -10.06
C ALA A 158 16.37 -16.92 -8.84
N ALA A 159 15.28 -16.31 -8.40
CA ALA A 159 15.28 -15.47 -7.21
C ALA A 159 15.28 -16.27 -5.89
N THR A 160 14.61 -17.43 -5.86
CA THR A 160 14.51 -18.29 -4.66
C THR A 160 15.70 -19.24 -4.48
N GLY A 161 16.54 -19.44 -5.51
CA GLY A 161 17.60 -20.45 -5.51
C GLY A 161 17.09 -21.90 -5.68
N LEU A 162 15.82 -22.08 -6.05
CA LEU A 162 15.24 -23.42 -6.32
C LEU A 162 15.63 -23.98 -7.70
N ALA A 163 16.55 -23.31 -8.41
CA ALA A 163 17.15 -23.84 -9.64
C ALA A 163 18.19 -24.93 -9.30
N GLU A 164 18.31 -25.95 -10.17
CA GLU A 164 19.23 -27.04 -9.94
C GLU A 164 20.68 -26.54 -9.81
N GLY A 165 21.30 -26.83 -8.65
CA GLY A 165 22.69 -26.49 -8.36
C GLY A 165 22.93 -25.16 -7.64
N GLU A 166 21.90 -24.37 -7.37
CA GLU A 166 22.03 -23.16 -6.55
C GLU A 166 21.62 -23.43 -5.07
N PRO A 167 22.22 -22.72 -4.10
CA PRO A 167 21.82 -22.85 -2.71
C PRO A 167 20.43 -22.22 -2.50
N ASP A 168 19.59 -22.89 -1.70
CA ASP A 168 18.29 -22.35 -1.29
C ASP A 168 18.44 -20.97 -0.65
N ARG A 169 17.84 -19.97 -1.25
CA ARG A 169 17.86 -18.58 -0.77
C ARG A 169 16.72 -18.28 0.20
N VAL A 170 15.76 -19.19 0.35
CA VAL A 170 14.66 -19.06 1.30
C VAL A 170 14.62 -20.26 2.24
N ARG A 171 14.63 -20.01 3.53
CA ARG A 171 14.44 -21.04 4.57
C ARG A 171 13.09 -20.84 5.24
N VAL A 172 12.31 -21.90 5.33
CA VAL A 172 10.97 -21.92 5.91
C VAL A 172 10.97 -22.72 7.19
N ASP A 173 10.46 -22.11 8.26
CA ASP A 173 10.25 -22.74 9.58
C ASP A 173 8.96 -22.18 10.18
N VAL A 174 7.83 -22.66 9.71
CA VAL A 174 6.50 -22.23 10.15
C VAL A 174 5.76 -23.25 11.01
N GLY A 175 6.35 -24.45 11.16
CA GLY A 175 5.78 -25.54 11.95
C GLY A 175 4.32 -25.86 11.58
N ASP A 176 3.55 -26.30 12.55
CA ASP A 176 2.12 -26.63 12.40
C ASP A 176 1.20 -25.41 12.61
N ALA A 177 1.69 -24.19 12.37
CA ALA A 177 0.92 -22.98 12.62
C ALA A 177 -0.30 -22.86 11.69
N VAL A 178 -1.46 -22.58 12.32
CA VAL A 178 -2.76 -22.43 11.63
C VAL A 178 -3.32 -21.05 11.94
N VAL A 179 -3.70 -20.31 10.89
CA VAL A 179 -4.27 -18.98 11.00
C VAL A 179 -5.69 -18.92 10.44
N LEU A 180 -6.46 -17.95 10.91
CA LEU A 180 -7.73 -17.59 10.31
C LEU A 180 -7.47 -16.54 9.22
N ALA A 181 -7.51 -16.95 7.95
CA ALA A 181 -7.16 -16.10 6.82
C ALA A 181 -7.89 -16.51 5.55
N ASP A 182 -7.87 -15.63 4.57
CA ASP A 182 -8.14 -15.99 3.17
C ASP A 182 -6.85 -16.48 2.53
N PRO A 183 -6.79 -17.74 2.06
CA PRO A 183 -5.54 -18.32 1.57
C PRO A 183 -4.99 -17.63 0.33
N GLY A 184 -5.85 -17.10 -0.55
CA GLY A 184 -5.41 -16.39 -1.75
C GLY A 184 -4.81 -15.02 -1.41
N LEU A 185 -5.42 -14.29 -0.48
CA LEU A 185 -4.89 -13.01 -0.02
C LEU A 185 -3.60 -13.21 0.78
N LEU A 186 -3.54 -14.22 1.65
CA LEU A 186 -2.33 -14.53 2.42
C LEU A 186 -1.17 -14.96 1.53
N GLU A 187 -1.42 -15.76 0.49
CA GLU A 187 -0.43 -16.12 -0.52
C GLU A 187 0.15 -14.87 -1.18
N ARG A 188 -0.68 -13.92 -1.61
CA ARG A 188 -0.21 -12.65 -2.19
C ARG A 188 0.56 -11.78 -1.22
N VAL A 189 0.16 -11.76 0.06
CA VAL A 189 0.95 -11.11 1.12
C VAL A 189 2.35 -11.69 1.18
N LEU A 190 2.45 -13.02 1.28
CA LEU A 190 3.74 -13.71 1.40
C LEU A 190 4.61 -13.52 0.16
N VAL A 191 4.05 -13.61 -1.05
CA VAL A 191 4.77 -13.31 -2.31
C VAL A 191 5.38 -11.92 -2.26
N ASN A 192 4.58 -10.89 -1.90
CA ASN A 192 5.06 -9.51 -1.84
C ASN A 192 6.16 -9.31 -0.80
N LEU A 193 6.04 -9.93 0.38
CA LEU A 193 7.02 -9.78 1.44
C LEU A 193 8.31 -10.54 1.16
N VAL A 194 8.21 -11.78 0.65
CA VAL A 194 9.39 -12.62 0.34
C VAL A 194 10.13 -12.07 -0.88
N ASP A 195 9.42 -11.67 -1.95
CA ASP A 195 10.04 -11.02 -3.12
C ASP A 195 10.79 -9.75 -2.73
N ASN A 196 10.17 -8.91 -1.89
CA ASN A 196 10.82 -7.72 -1.35
C ASN A 196 12.10 -8.07 -0.55
N ALA A 197 12.03 -9.05 0.34
CA ALA A 197 13.17 -9.50 1.12
C ALA A 197 14.30 -10.03 0.22
N LEU A 198 14.00 -10.87 -0.77
CA LEU A 198 14.97 -11.42 -1.72
C LEU A 198 15.68 -10.33 -2.53
N ARG A 199 14.96 -9.30 -2.96
CA ARG A 199 15.55 -8.16 -3.69
C ARG A 199 16.52 -7.36 -2.85
N HIS A 200 16.24 -7.20 -1.56
CA HIS A 200 17.03 -6.37 -0.65
C HIS A 200 18.06 -7.15 0.19
N ALA A 201 17.98 -8.48 0.22
CA ALA A 201 18.91 -9.32 0.98
C ALA A 201 20.34 -9.35 0.42
N GLY A 202 20.62 -8.75 -0.74
CA GLY A 202 21.96 -8.72 -1.32
C GLY A 202 22.56 -10.12 -1.61
N GLY A 203 21.72 -11.11 -1.90
CA GLY A 203 22.16 -12.50 -2.13
C GLY A 203 22.18 -13.38 -0.87
N LEU A 204 21.88 -12.82 0.30
CA LEU A 204 21.79 -13.56 1.58
C LEU A 204 20.46 -14.33 1.69
N VAL A 205 20.43 -15.28 2.64
CA VAL A 205 19.26 -16.12 2.85
C VAL A 205 18.14 -15.35 3.54
N VAL A 206 16.94 -15.42 2.98
CA VAL A 206 15.70 -14.93 3.58
C VAL A 206 15.09 -16.05 4.44
N ARG A 207 14.63 -15.72 5.64
CA ARG A 207 13.96 -16.68 6.52
C ARG A 207 12.49 -16.34 6.69
N VAL A 208 11.63 -17.33 6.52
CA VAL A 208 10.20 -17.26 6.83
C VAL A 208 9.94 -18.13 8.03
N ASN A 209 9.59 -17.54 9.16
CA ASN A 209 9.25 -18.30 10.35
C ASN A 209 7.90 -17.85 10.94
N ALA A 210 7.26 -18.74 11.69
CA ALA A 210 6.01 -18.41 12.36
C ALA A 210 5.95 -19.04 13.75
N GLY A 211 5.21 -18.36 14.64
CA GLY A 211 5.00 -18.86 15.99
C GLY A 211 3.76 -18.24 16.65
N PRO A 212 3.10 -18.98 17.56
CA PRO A 212 1.94 -18.50 18.29
C PRO A 212 2.35 -17.49 19.36
N VAL A 213 1.57 -16.42 19.50
CA VAL A 213 1.68 -15.44 20.57
C VAL A 213 0.27 -15.12 21.09
N GLY A 214 -0.11 -15.76 22.19
CA GLY A 214 -1.48 -15.65 22.71
C GLY A 214 -2.51 -16.26 21.77
N ASP A 215 -3.49 -15.46 21.35
CA ASP A 215 -4.52 -15.81 20.37
C ASP A 215 -4.15 -15.43 18.92
N ARG A 216 -2.90 -15.04 18.71
CA ARG A 216 -2.35 -14.64 17.42
C ARG A 216 -1.22 -15.56 16.97
N VAL A 217 -0.94 -15.53 15.68
CA VAL A 217 0.26 -16.11 15.07
C VAL A 217 1.05 -14.97 14.44
N LEU A 218 2.33 -14.89 14.78
CA LEU A 218 3.27 -13.98 14.14
C LEU A 218 3.99 -14.74 13.02
N ILE A 219 3.95 -14.18 11.81
CA ILE A 219 4.68 -14.66 10.64
C ILE A 219 5.77 -13.63 10.35
N ASN A 220 7.02 -14.05 10.41
CA ASN A 220 8.15 -13.16 10.18
C ASN A 220 8.83 -13.52 8.86
N VAL A 221 9.01 -12.52 8.02
CA VAL A 221 9.89 -12.60 6.84
C VAL A 221 11.12 -11.77 7.16
N VAL A 222 12.26 -12.44 7.28
CA VAL A 222 13.51 -11.87 7.81
C VAL A 222 14.56 -11.84 6.70
N ASP A 223 15.08 -10.68 6.39
CA ASP A 223 16.28 -10.50 5.58
C ASP A 223 17.45 -10.00 6.42
N GLU A 224 18.68 -10.20 5.91
CA GLU A 224 19.93 -9.71 6.48
C GLU A 224 20.59 -8.66 5.58
N GLY A 225 19.79 -7.93 4.80
CA GLY A 225 20.24 -6.86 3.92
C GLY A 225 20.71 -5.61 4.67
N PRO A 226 20.81 -4.47 3.99
CA PRO A 226 21.27 -3.22 4.61
C PRO A 226 20.25 -2.61 5.59
N GLY A 227 19.00 -3.14 5.63
CA GLY A 227 17.93 -2.58 6.43
C GLY A 227 17.39 -1.26 5.86
N VAL A 228 16.58 -0.56 6.66
CA VAL A 228 15.98 0.74 6.29
C VAL A 228 16.27 1.80 7.35
N PRO A 229 16.34 3.09 6.99
CA PRO A 229 16.48 4.17 7.97
C PRO A 229 15.32 4.17 8.98
N ARG A 230 15.60 4.45 10.26
CA ARG A 230 14.64 4.35 11.38
C ARG A 230 13.41 5.27 11.26
N ASP A 231 13.52 6.34 10.51
CA ASP A 231 12.43 7.30 10.24
C ASP A 231 11.48 6.84 9.11
N THR A 232 11.75 5.68 8.54
CA THR A 232 11.08 5.17 7.35
C THR A 232 9.91 4.22 7.66
N GLY A 233 9.84 3.67 8.90
CA GLY A 233 9.01 2.55 9.30
C GLY A 233 7.58 2.52 8.76
N GLU A 234 6.75 3.53 9.06
CA GLU A 234 5.36 3.60 8.55
C GLU A 234 5.28 3.99 7.07
N ARG A 235 6.20 4.84 6.61
CA ARG A 235 6.18 5.37 5.24
C ARG A 235 6.46 4.30 4.17
N MET A 236 7.14 3.21 4.52
CA MET A 236 7.41 2.11 3.59
C MET A 236 6.13 1.39 3.13
N PHE A 237 5.05 1.49 3.89
CA PHE A 237 3.75 0.93 3.54
C PHE A 237 2.86 1.90 2.77
N GLU A 238 3.28 3.15 2.58
CA GLU A 238 2.54 4.09 1.72
C GLU A 238 2.67 3.63 0.26
N PRO A 239 1.58 3.67 -0.52
CA PRO A 239 1.65 3.34 -1.92
C PRO A 239 2.69 4.20 -2.64
N PHE A 240 3.49 3.58 -3.54
CA PHE A 240 4.49 4.25 -4.39
C PHE A 240 5.71 4.82 -3.65
N GLN A 241 5.90 4.45 -2.39
CA GLN A 241 7.14 4.79 -1.68
C GLN A 241 8.28 3.88 -2.13
N ARG A 242 9.38 4.50 -2.48
CA ARG A 242 10.67 3.87 -2.77
C ARG A 242 11.66 4.36 -1.72
N LEU A 243 12.21 3.45 -0.96
CA LEU A 243 13.16 3.74 0.10
C LEU A 243 14.56 3.34 -0.37
N GLY A 244 15.39 4.33 -0.63
CA GLY A 244 16.76 4.11 -1.06
C GLY A 244 16.99 4.41 -2.53
N ASP A 245 18.23 4.62 -2.83
CA ASP A 245 18.83 5.29 -3.97
C ASP A 245 18.57 4.63 -5.32
N GLN A 246 18.53 5.45 -6.31
CA GLN A 246 19.15 5.58 -7.63
C GLN A 246 19.53 4.31 -8.41
N ASP A 247 19.65 3.17 -7.82
CA ASP A 247 19.82 1.93 -8.56
C ASP A 247 18.46 1.44 -9.07
N ASN A 248 18.39 1.34 -10.38
CA ASN A 248 17.29 1.04 -11.28
C ASN A 248 16.60 -0.32 -11.02
N THR A 249 16.58 -0.79 -9.77
CA THR A 249 15.92 -2.01 -9.34
C THR A 249 14.42 -1.81 -9.30
N SER A 250 13.77 -2.42 -10.23
CA SER A 250 12.37 -2.32 -10.61
C SER A 250 11.37 -2.59 -9.49
N GLY A 251 10.42 -1.70 -9.32
CA GLY A 251 9.23 -1.92 -8.52
C GLY A 251 8.46 -0.63 -8.27
N VAL A 252 7.14 -0.63 -8.56
CA VAL A 252 6.24 0.54 -8.41
C VAL A 252 6.08 0.99 -6.96
N GLY A 253 6.62 0.25 -5.98
CA GLY A 253 6.41 0.54 -4.55
C GLY A 253 4.97 0.25 -4.08
N LEU A 254 4.29 -0.71 -4.73
CA LEU A 254 2.93 -1.13 -4.38
C LEU A 254 2.89 -2.39 -3.53
N GLY A 255 3.91 -3.26 -3.60
CA GLY A 255 3.86 -4.58 -2.97
C GLY A 255 3.60 -4.53 -1.46
N LEU A 256 4.34 -3.69 -0.73
CA LEU A 256 4.18 -3.55 0.73
C LEU A 256 2.83 -2.92 1.11
N SER A 257 2.35 -1.93 0.36
CA SER A 257 1.03 -1.32 0.61
C SER A 257 -0.12 -2.28 0.34
N VAL A 258 -0.01 -3.12 -0.70
CA VAL A 258 -0.98 -4.19 -0.99
C VAL A 258 -0.94 -5.27 0.09
N ALA A 259 0.24 -5.70 0.52
CA ALA A 259 0.40 -6.67 1.61
C ALA A 259 -0.27 -6.16 2.89
N ARG A 260 -0.01 -4.91 3.29
CA ARG A 260 -0.66 -4.28 4.46
C ARG A 260 -2.17 -4.24 4.31
N GLY A 261 -2.67 -3.78 3.17
CA GLY A 261 -4.12 -3.69 2.94
C GLY A 261 -4.83 -5.05 3.00
N PHE A 262 -4.20 -6.12 2.49
CA PHE A 262 -4.76 -7.46 2.59
C PHE A 262 -4.72 -8.01 4.02
N VAL A 263 -3.63 -7.79 4.74
CA VAL A 263 -3.54 -8.18 6.16
C VAL A 263 -4.58 -7.45 7.00
N GLU A 264 -4.75 -6.14 6.81
CA GLU A 264 -5.78 -5.34 7.48
C GLU A 264 -7.20 -5.80 7.12
N ALA A 265 -7.46 -6.14 5.85
CA ALA A 265 -8.74 -6.70 5.42
C ALA A 265 -9.05 -8.04 6.13
N MET A 266 -8.03 -8.85 6.43
CA MET A 266 -8.16 -10.10 7.20
C MET A 266 -8.19 -9.87 8.73
N GLY A 267 -8.20 -8.62 9.22
CA GLY A 267 -8.22 -8.28 10.64
C GLY A 267 -6.89 -8.45 11.36
N GLY A 268 -5.79 -8.48 10.61
CA GLY A 268 -4.41 -8.55 11.12
C GLY A 268 -3.68 -7.22 11.08
N THR A 269 -2.39 -7.26 11.40
CA THR A 269 -1.46 -6.12 11.29
C THR A 269 -0.16 -6.54 10.62
N VAL A 270 0.50 -5.59 9.95
CA VAL A 270 1.85 -5.76 9.44
C VAL A 270 2.75 -4.64 9.95
N THR A 271 3.91 -5.01 10.45
CA THR A 271 4.91 -4.07 10.97
C THR A 271 6.30 -4.44 10.44
N ALA A 272 7.20 -3.48 10.51
CA ALA A 272 8.60 -3.67 10.13
C ALA A 272 9.50 -3.38 11.33
N THR A 273 10.49 -4.24 11.56
CA THR A 273 11.46 -4.10 12.65
C THR A 273 12.87 -4.34 12.13
N ASP A 274 13.86 -3.73 12.78
CA ASP A 274 15.27 -3.98 12.45
C ASP A 274 15.64 -5.44 12.78
N THR A 275 16.30 -6.12 11.85
CA THR A 275 16.87 -7.45 12.12
C THR A 275 18.17 -7.30 12.96
N PRO A 276 18.32 -8.03 14.08
CA PRO A 276 19.56 -8.04 14.83
C PRO A 276 20.76 -8.49 13.94
N GLY A 277 21.74 -7.62 13.79
CA GLY A 277 22.89 -7.87 12.91
C GLY A 277 22.82 -7.18 11.57
N GLY A 278 21.72 -6.54 11.23
CA GLY A 278 21.41 -5.85 9.97
C GLY A 278 20.29 -6.51 9.21
N GLY A 279 19.58 -5.71 8.41
CA GLY A 279 18.44 -6.17 7.62
C GLY A 279 17.08 -5.71 8.16
N LEU A 280 16.03 -6.25 7.57
CA LEU A 280 14.64 -5.92 7.89
C LEU A 280 13.85 -7.19 8.22
N THR A 281 13.04 -7.12 9.25
CA THR A 281 12.06 -8.16 9.59
C THR A 281 10.66 -7.61 9.40
N MET A 282 9.92 -8.18 8.44
CA MET A 282 8.50 -7.92 8.26
C MET A 282 7.71 -8.87 9.14
N VAL A 283 6.87 -8.34 10.01
CA VAL A 283 6.05 -9.10 10.96
C VAL A 283 4.59 -8.98 10.59
N VAL A 284 3.98 -10.08 10.21
CA VAL A 284 2.53 -10.19 9.97
C VAL A 284 1.89 -10.88 11.16
N GLU A 285 0.86 -10.26 11.72
CA GLU A 285 0.09 -10.78 12.84
C GLU A 285 -1.34 -11.11 12.39
N LEU A 286 -1.75 -12.37 12.53
CA LEU A 286 -3.09 -12.86 12.20
C LEU A 286 -3.70 -13.62 13.39
N ALA A 287 -5.03 -13.77 13.41
CA ALA A 287 -5.71 -14.56 14.42
C ALA A 287 -5.31 -16.03 14.30
N SER A 288 -5.00 -16.67 15.43
CA SER A 288 -4.77 -18.12 15.50
C SER A 288 -6.08 -18.86 15.24
N ALA A 289 -5.99 -19.97 14.53
CA ALA A 289 -7.12 -20.86 14.27
C ALA A 289 -6.88 -22.28 14.87
N GLN A 290 -5.98 -22.35 15.85
CA GLN A 290 -5.72 -23.60 16.59
C GLN A 290 -6.89 -23.98 17.50
#